data_9ff604a01fe0ac3c576212a851948ec7
#
_entry.id   9ff604a01fe0ac3c576212a851948ec7
#
_cell.length_a   1.000
_cell.length_b   1.000
_cell.length_c   1.000
_cell.angle_alpha   90.00
_cell.angle_beta   90.00
_cell.angle_gamma   90.00
#
_symmetry.space_group_name_H-M   'P 1'
#
loop_
_entity.id
_entity.type
_entity.pdbx_description
1 polymer ?
#
loop_
_entity_poly.entity_id
_entity_poly.type
_entity_poly.pdbx_seq_one_letter_code
_entity_poly.pdbx_strand_id
1 'polypeptide(L)'
;MSLLARHRMRAVLGPLLLGASLAAGAQEPAAVPPQRALRLTQAPLQLDGRLDEAFWAQAPVHAQFYEFEPQAGRAAPWRTEVRLVVDDQALIFGIRAFDPAPQQIRATRVRRDQVKRDQDFIAIFLDPSGRQRHAQFVRVGAAGSLADGSYSAQDDNEDFSPDFGVQAAVQRLADGYSVELRWPLAQLRYP
;
A
#
# COMPACT_ATOMS: atom_id res chain seq x y z
N MET A 1 4.93 -40.46 -30.91
CA MET A 1 4.63 -40.72 -32.35
C MET A 1 4.68 -39.39 -33.07
N SER A 2 5.69 -39.24 -33.88
CA SER A 2 6.10 -38.02 -34.63
C SER A 2 5.22 -37.84 -35.86
N LEU A 3 4.83 -36.59 -36.18
CA LEU A 3 4.49 -36.23 -37.57
C LEU A 3 4.99 -34.81 -37.86
N LEU A 4 6.14 -34.73 -38.55
CA LEU A 4 6.59 -33.55 -39.27
C LEU A 4 5.71 -33.36 -40.54
N ALA A 5 5.25 -32.12 -40.75
CA ALA A 5 4.80 -31.66 -42.08
C ALA A 5 5.60 -30.45 -42.52
N ARG A 6 6.46 -30.73 -43.52
CA ARG A 6 7.18 -29.70 -44.30
C ARG A 6 6.21 -29.09 -45.30
N HIS A 7 6.14 -27.71 -45.34
CA HIS A 7 5.59 -27.02 -46.51
C HIS A 7 6.50 -25.91 -46.97
N ARG A 8 6.63 -25.86 -48.28
CA ARG A 8 7.64 -25.17 -49.11
C ARG A 8 7.48 -23.64 -49.09
N MET A 9 8.62 -23.00 -49.05
CA MET A 9 8.87 -21.59 -49.32
C MET A 9 8.39 -21.20 -50.72
N ARG A 10 7.55 -20.20 -50.86
CA ARG A 10 7.39 -19.38 -52.08
C ARG A 10 7.66 -17.94 -51.68
N ALA A 11 8.76 -17.41 -52.26
CA ALA A 11 9.10 -16.01 -52.21
C ALA A 11 8.13 -15.24 -53.10
N VAL A 12 7.48 -14.20 -52.49
CA VAL A 12 6.80 -13.15 -53.25
C VAL A 12 7.42 -11.84 -52.79
N LEU A 13 8.14 -11.19 -53.68
CA LEU A 13 8.56 -9.78 -53.55
C LEU A 13 7.29 -8.92 -53.61
N GLY A 14 6.98 -8.18 -52.54
CA GLY A 14 6.00 -7.13 -52.48
C GLY A 14 6.61 -5.84 -51.91
N PRO A 15 6.06 -4.66 -52.20
CA PRO A 15 6.81 -3.39 -52.16
C PRO A 15 7.09 -2.89 -50.74
N LEU A 16 8.20 -2.18 -50.63
CA LEU A 16 8.68 -1.46 -49.46
C LEU A 16 7.61 -0.43 -48.99
N LEU A 17 6.86 -0.75 -47.94
CA LEU A 17 6.09 0.23 -47.20
C LEU A 17 7.00 0.80 -46.10
N LEU A 18 7.33 2.09 -46.26
CA LEU A 18 7.92 2.90 -45.17
C LEU A 18 6.95 2.92 -44.01
N GLY A 19 7.14 2.04 -43.05
CA GLY A 19 6.43 2.06 -41.77
C GLY A 19 6.96 3.21 -40.94
N ALA A 20 6.16 4.28 -40.79
CA ALA A 20 6.39 5.26 -39.77
C ALA A 20 6.27 4.56 -38.40
N SER A 21 7.39 4.37 -37.73
CA SER A 21 7.43 3.94 -36.34
C SER A 21 6.80 5.03 -35.49
N LEU A 22 5.53 4.87 -35.13
CA LEU A 22 4.95 5.57 -34.01
C LEU A 22 5.72 5.13 -32.78
N ALA A 23 6.68 5.94 -32.35
CA ALA A 23 7.27 5.82 -31.03
C ALA A 23 6.11 5.99 -30.01
N ALA A 24 5.61 4.88 -29.50
CA ALA A 24 4.78 4.89 -28.31
C ALA A 24 5.67 5.47 -27.19
N GLY A 25 5.51 6.75 -26.92
CA GLY A 25 6.16 7.41 -25.81
C GLY A 25 5.74 6.65 -24.55
N ALA A 26 6.71 5.98 -23.92
CA ALA A 26 6.53 5.47 -22.57
C ALA A 26 6.19 6.70 -21.70
N GLN A 27 4.94 6.81 -21.31
CA GLN A 27 4.48 7.85 -20.42
C GLN A 27 5.16 7.57 -19.07
N GLU A 28 6.12 8.41 -18.69
CA GLU A 28 6.69 8.36 -17.34
C GLU A 28 5.53 8.36 -16.35
N PRO A 29 5.55 7.45 -15.35
CA PRO A 29 4.50 7.45 -14.34
C PRO A 29 4.48 8.83 -13.70
N ALA A 30 3.30 9.46 -13.72
CA ALA A 30 3.11 10.79 -13.12
C ALA A 30 3.65 10.76 -11.69
N ALA A 31 4.55 11.70 -11.39
CA ALA A 31 5.16 11.78 -10.06
C ALA A 31 4.05 11.89 -9.01
N VAL A 32 4.02 10.95 -8.08
CA VAL A 32 3.06 10.97 -6.98
C VAL A 32 3.34 12.24 -6.16
N PRO A 33 2.36 13.12 -5.96
CA PRO A 33 2.58 14.36 -5.21
C PRO A 33 3.00 14.04 -3.77
N PRO A 34 3.89 14.86 -3.19
CA PRO A 34 4.36 14.64 -1.82
C PRO A 34 3.18 14.64 -0.84
N GLN A 35 3.12 13.64 0.00
CA GLN A 35 2.09 13.51 1.02
C GLN A 35 2.39 14.49 2.17
N ARG A 36 1.36 15.19 2.65
CA ARG A 36 1.49 16.16 3.74
C ARG A 36 0.97 15.56 5.04
N ALA A 37 1.73 15.75 6.11
CA ALA A 37 1.32 15.41 7.47
C ALA A 37 0.87 16.66 8.24
N LEU A 38 -0.10 16.50 9.12
CA LEU A 38 -0.36 17.47 10.18
C LEU A 38 0.73 17.32 11.25
N ARG A 39 1.41 18.41 11.61
CA ARG A 39 2.39 18.39 12.70
C ARG A 39 1.75 18.89 13.99
N LEU A 40 1.92 18.13 15.06
CA LEU A 40 1.53 18.48 16.42
C LEU A 40 2.75 18.32 17.34
N THR A 41 2.76 19.02 18.47
CA THR A 41 3.76 18.77 19.52
C THR A 41 3.47 17.42 20.20
N GLN A 42 2.21 17.17 20.50
CA GLN A 42 1.73 15.92 21.05
C GLN A 42 0.31 15.66 20.51
N ALA A 43 0.11 14.50 19.91
CA ALA A 43 -1.20 14.10 19.45
C ALA A 43 -1.98 13.43 20.62
N PRO A 44 -3.15 13.96 21.02
CA PRO A 44 -3.98 13.35 22.05
C PRO A 44 -4.74 12.15 21.49
N LEU A 45 -4.01 11.14 21.05
CA LEU A 45 -4.54 9.94 20.41
C LEU A 45 -5.06 8.95 21.47
N GLN A 46 -6.30 8.54 21.33
CA GLN A 46 -6.84 7.35 21.97
C GLN A 46 -6.90 6.23 20.94
N LEU A 47 -5.96 5.30 20.99
CA LEU A 47 -5.81 4.24 19.99
C LEU A 47 -6.95 3.22 20.12
N ASP A 48 -8.10 3.50 19.52
CA ASP A 48 -9.32 2.65 19.55
C ASP A 48 -9.85 2.30 18.14
N GLY A 49 -9.21 2.84 17.11
CA GLY A 49 -9.55 2.62 15.70
C GLY A 49 -10.60 3.60 15.17
N ARG A 50 -11.04 4.58 15.96
CA ARG A 50 -11.95 5.64 15.55
C ARG A 50 -11.14 6.85 15.10
N LEU A 51 -11.62 7.54 14.08
CA LEU A 51 -11.01 8.77 13.61
C LEU A 51 -11.85 9.97 14.04
N ASP A 52 -12.14 10.05 15.35
CA ASP A 52 -13.05 11.06 15.92
C ASP A 52 -12.33 12.14 16.75
N GLU A 53 -11.01 12.01 16.99
CA GLU A 53 -10.28 13.12 17.60
C GLU A 53 -10.23 14.34 16.68
N ALA A 54 -10.35 15.51 17.28
CA ALA A 54 -10.44 16.79 16.56
C ALA A 54 -9.29 17.05 15.58
N PHE A 55 -8.11 16.50 15.81
CA PHE A 55 -6.97 16.67 14.91
C PHE A 55 -7.14 15.91 13.59
N TRP A 56 -7.90 14.82 13.54
CA TRP A 56 -8.16 14.11 12.29
C TRP A 56 -8.90 14.98 11.28
N ALA A 57 -9.79 15.85 11.73
CA ALA A 57 -10.49 16.79 10.86
C ALA A 57 -9.57 17.84 10.24
N GLN A 58 -8.40 18.12 10.85
CA GLN A 58 -7.41 19.09 10.40
C GLN A 58 -6.35 18.45 9.49
N ALA A 59 -6.16 17.13 9.59
CA ALA A 59 -5.14 16.42 8.83
C ALA A 59 -5.55 16.30 7.34
N PRO A 60 -4.63 16.60 6.40
CA PRO A 60 -4.88 16.44 4.97
C PRO A 60 -5.31 15.01 4.63
N VAL A 61 -6.29 14.89 3.75
CA VAL A 61 -6.78 13.59 3.24
C VAL A 61 -6.04 13.23 1.97
N HIS A 62 -5.48 12.03 1.95
CA HIS A 62 -4.87 11.41 0.79
C HIS A 62 -5.77 10.25 0.34
N ALA A 63 -6.35 10.36 -0.86
CA ALA A 63 -7.33 9.40 -1.36
C ALA A 63 -7.05 8.92 -2.80
N GLN A 64 -5.87 9.23 -3.35
CA GLN A 64 -5.48 8.77 -4.67
C GLN A 64 -4.74 7.43 -4.54
N PHE A 65 -5.46 6.35 -4.78
CA PHE A 65 -4.92 5.00 -4.78
C PHE A 65 -5.15 4.34 -6.13
N TYR A 66 -4.24 3.46 -6.50
CA TYR A 66 -4.25 2.74 -7.78
C TYR A 66 -4.14 1.25 -7.54
N GLU A 67 -4.74 0.47 -8.43
CA GLU A 67 -4.58 -0.97 -8.44
C GLU A 67 -3.12 -1.33 -8.74
N PHE A 68 -2.61 -2.31 -8.03
CA PHE A 68 -1.37 -2.99 -8.35
C PHE A 68 -1.64 -4.22 -9.24
N GLU A 69 -2.67 -4.98 -8.92
CA GLU A 69 -3.16 -6.13 -9.67
C GLU A 69 -4.70 -6.10 -9.67
N PRO A 70 -5.38 -6.60 -10.69
CA PRO A 70 -4.89 -7.18 -11.96
C PRO A 70 -4.53 -6.13 -13.01
N GLN A 71 -4.85 -4.86 -12.80
CA GLN A 71 -4.65 -3.78 -13.78
C GLN A 71 -3.84 -2.64 -13.16
N ALA A 72 -2.52 -2.82 -13.13
CA ALA A 72 -1.60 -1.84 -12.55
C ALA A 72 -1.83 -0.43 -13.12
N GLY A 73 -1.91 0.57 -12.23
CA GLY A 73 -2.10 1.97 -12.57
C GLY A 73 -3.54 2.40 -12.79
N ARG A 74 -4.52 1.49 -12.77
CA ARG A 74 -5.93 1.85 -12.75
C ARG A 74 -6.29 2.47 -11.39
N ALA A 75 -7.22 3.43 -11.37
CA ALA A 75 -7.73 3.94 -10.10
C ALA A 75 -8.37 2.81 -9.28
N ALA A 76 -8.05 2.77 -7.98
CA ALA A 76 -8.60 1.77 -7.08
C ALA A 76 -10.14 1.82 -7.09
N PRO A 77 -10.82 0.66 -7.18
CA PRO A 77 -12.29 0.62 -7.33
C PRO A 77 -13.00 1.07 -6.06
N TRP A 78 -12.37 0.92 -4.89
CA TRP A 78 -12.93 1.35 -3.61
C TRP A 78 -12.11 2.46 -2.99
N ARG A 79 -12.83 3.42 -2.42
CA ARG A 79 -12.22 4.57 -1.79
C ARG A 79 -11.43 4.17 -0.55
N THR A 80 -10.22 4.65 -0.45
CA THR A 80 -9.42 4.63 0.77
C THR A 80 -8.98 6.04 1.08
N GLU A 81 -9.06 6.46 2.32
CA GLU A 81 -8.56 7.74 2.80
C GLU A 81 -7.48 7.49 3.82
N VAL A 82 -6.37 8.18 3.66
CA VAL A 82 -5.27 8.17 4.63
C VAL A 82 -5.03 9.57 5.12
N ARG A 83 -4.93 9.72 6.42
CA ARG A 83 -4.48 10.93 7.10
C ARG A 83 -3.20 10.64 7.84
N LEU A 84 -2.25 11.54 7.74
CA LEU A 84 -0.97 11.41 8.40
C LEU A 84 -0.79 12.55 9.38
N VAL A 85 -0.49 12.20 10.61
CA VAL A 85 -0.11 13.12 11.68
C VAL A 85 1.28 12.76 12.16
N VAL A 86 2.09 13.73 12.49
CA VAL A 86 3.39 13.53 13.11
C VAL A 86 3.46 14.36 14.37
N ASP A 87 3.84 13.74 15.46
CA ASP A 87 4.21 14.42 16.70
C ASP A 87 5.69 14.22 17.04
N ASP A 88 6.13 14.67 18.20
CA ASP A 88 7.53 14.57 18.60
C ASP A 88 7.99 13.13 18.89
N GLN A 89 7.07 12.15 18.92
CA GLN A 89 7.37 10.76 19.28
C GLN A 89 7.01 9.75 18.19
N ALA A 90 6.05 10.07 17.31
CA ALA A 90 5.50 9.07 16.40
C ALA A 90 5.01 9.65 15.07
N LEU A 91 4.98 8.81 14.05
CA LEU A 91 4.07 8.92 12.92
C LEU A 91 2.75 8.24 13.29
N ILE A 92 1.65 8.91 13.00
CA ILE A 92 0.31 8.45 13.33
C ILE A 92 -0.51 8.43 12.04
N PHE A 93 -1.09 7.29 11.72
CA PHE A 93 -1.90 7.10 10.53
C PHE A 93 -3.35 6.87 10.94
N GLY A 94 -4.25 7.66 10.37
CA GLY A 94 -5.68 7.43 10.40
C GLY A 94 -6.14 6.99 9.01
N ILE A 95 -6.66 5.78 8.89
CA ILE A 95 -7.01 5.19 7.61
C ILE A 95 -8.48 4.80 7.62
N ARG A 96 -9.19 5.17 6.55
CA ARG A 96 -10.57 4.81 6.31
C ARG A 96 -10.64 4.00 5.01
N ALA A 97 -10.93 2.72 5.12
CA ALA A 97 -11.14 1.83 3.98
C ALA A 97 -12.65 1.63 3.79
N PHE A 98 -13.18 2.10 2.66
CA PHE A 98 -14.60 1.92 2.31
C PHE A 98 -14.78 0.62 1.53
N ASP A 99 -15.87 -0.06 1.80
CA ASP A 99 -16.24 -1.29 1.11
C ASP A 99 -17.77 -1.28 0.87
N PRO A 100 -18.23 -1.43 -0.38
CA PRO A 100 -19.66 -1.51 -0.70
C PRO A 100 -20.33 -2.78 -0.19
N ALA A 101 -19.55 -3.79 0.19
CA ALA A 101 -20.02 -5.07 0.73
C ALA A 101 -19.28 -5.42 2.03
N PRO A 102 -19.40 -4.62 3.11
CA PRO A 102 -18.58 -4.74 4.32
C PRO A 102 -18.75 -6.08 5.05
N GLN A 103 -19.84 -6.78 4.80
CA GLN A 103 -20.07 -8.16 5.29
C GLN A 103 -19.14 -9.20 4.64
N GLN A 104 -18.53 -8.89 3.49
CA GLN A 104 -17.61 -9.76 2.77
C GLN A 104 -16.14 -9.52 3.15
N ILE A 105 -15.86 -8.49 3.95
CA ILE A 105 -14.50 -8.21 4.43
C ILE A 105 -13.97 -9.42 5.22
N ARG A 106 -12.88 -9.98 4.74
CA ARG A 106 -12.21 -11.14 5.35
C ARG A 106 -11.37 -10.71 6.54
N ALA A 107 -12.01 -10.63 7.70
CA ALA A 107 -11.44 -10.15 8.95
C ALA A 107 -11.16 -11.32 9.90
N THR A 108 -10.18 -12.14 9.59
CA THR A 108 -9.76 -13.26 10.43
C THR A 108 -8.71 -12.78 11.44
N ARG A 109 -8.95 -13.03 12.74
CA ARG A 109 -7.95 -12.76 13.76
C ARG A 109 -6.88 -13.84 13.71
N VAL A 110 -5.62 -13.43 13.53
CA VAL A 110 -4.45 -14.30 13.49
C VAL A 110 -3.42 -13.85 14.52
N ARG A 111 -2.41 -14.70 14.77
CA ARG A 111 -1.26 -14.32 15.62
C ARG A 111 -0.46 -13.21 14.94
N ARG A 112 0.34 -12.48 15.73
CA ARG A 112 1.30 -11.49 15.17
C ARG A 112 2.12 -12.14 14.05
N ASP A 113 2.45 -11.37 13.04
CA ASP A 113 3.22 -11.75 11.85
C ASP A 113 2.59 -12.84 10.96
N GLN A 114 1.29 -13.13 11.18
CA GLN A 114 0.53 -14.07 10.36
C GLN A 114 -0.55 -13.40 9.49
N VAL A 115 -0.48 -12.07 9.31
CA VAL A 115 -1.37 -11.34 8.40
C VAL A 115 -0.95 -11.62 6.95
N LYS A 116 -1.73 -12.47 6.26
CA LYS A 116 -1.45 -12.93 4.89
C LYS A 116 -2.43 -12.35 3.88
N ARG A 117 -2.15 -12.59 2.59
CA ARG A 117 -2.96 -12.09 1.47
C ARG A 117 -4.34 -12.74 1.31
N ASP A 118 -4.67 -13.74 2.10
CA ASP A 118 -5.99 -14.39 2.12
C ASP A 118 -7.04 -13.64 2.95
N GLN A 119 -6.67 -12.54 3.56
CA GLN A 119 -7.53 -11.65 4.33
C GLN A 119 -7.37 -10.19 3.91
N ASP A 120 -8.32 -9.34 4.30
CA ASP A 120 -8.23 -7.90 4.03
C ASP A 120 -7.34 -7.23 5.07
N PHE A 121 -6.41 -6.40 4.60
CA PHE A 121 -5.46 -5.67 5.44
C PHE A 121 -5.04 -4.34 4.79
N ILE A 122 -4.52 -3.46 5.61
CA ILE A 122 -3.76 -2.28 5.20
C ILE A 122 -2.27 -2.58 5.38
N ALA A 123 -1.46 -2.24 4.39
CA ALA A 123 0.00 -2.29 4.50
C ALA A 123 0.60 -0.90 4.31
N ILE A 124 1.57 -0.55 5.16
CA ILE A 124 2.34 0.69 5.06
C ILE A 124 3.80 0.30 4.92
N PHE A 125 4.45 0.80 3.88
CA PHE A 125 5.88 0.65 3.67
C PHE A 125 6.53 2.02 3.79
N LEU A 126 7.53 2.13 4.65
CA LEU A 126 8.32 3.34 4.85
C LEU A 126 9.77 3.07 4.49
N ASP A 127 10.31 3.88 3.58
CA ASP A 127 11.75 3.94 3.33
C ASP A 127 12.31 5.23 3.93
N PRO A 128 12.80 5.20 5.17
CA PRO A 128 13.33 6.40 5.83
C PRO A 128 14.61 6.91 5.17
N SER A 129 15.29 6.07 4.39
CA SER A 129 16.54 6.44 3.71
C SER A 129 16.31 7.15 2.36
N GLY A 130 15.13 7.02 1.78
CA GLY A 130 14.80 7.50 0.44
C GLY A 130 15.57 6.83 -0.71
N ARG A 131 16.23 5.69 -0.45
CA ARG A 131 17.07 4.99 -1.43
C ARG A 131 16.33 3.95 -2.25
N GLN A 132 15.06 3.68 -1.93
CA GLN A 132 14.19 2.71 -2.60
C GLN A 132 14.73 1.27 -2.66
N ARG A 133 15.57 0.89 -1.69
CA ARG A 133 16.17 -0.44 -1.61
C ARG A 133 15.59 -1.27 -0.48
N HIS A 134 15.31 -0.62 0.64
CA HIS A 134 14.78 -1.25 1.83
C HIS A 134 13.66 -0.40 2.40
N ALA A 135 12.65 -1.06 2.91
CA ALA A 135 11.58 -0.41 3.67
C ALA A 135 11.35 -1.15 4.98
N GLN A 136 10.88 -0.43 5.97
CA GLN A 136 10.19 -1.00 7.12
C GLN A 136 8.72 -1.09 6.74
N PHE A 137 8.04 -2.16 7.10
CA PHE A 137 6.62 -2.28 6.79
C PHE A 137 5.81 -2.70 8.01
N VAL A 138 4.53 -2.41 7.96
CA VAL A 138 3.52 -2.90 8.88
C VAL A 138 2.29 -3.31 8.10
N ARG A 139 1.65 -4.40 8.52
CA ARG A 139 0.32 -4.82 8.06
C ARG A 139 -0.65 -4.83 9.22
N VAL A 140 -1.82 -4.28 9.00
CA VAL A 140 -2.93 -4.31 9.96
C VAL A 140 -4.10 -5.02 9.30
N GLY A 141 -4.40 -6.23 9.72
CA GLY A 141 -5.56 -6.98 9.25
C GLY A 141 -6.86 -6.32 9.70
N ALA A 142 -7.93 -6.46 8.92
CA ALA A 142 -9.23 -5.88 9.23
C ALA A 142 -9.86 -6.39 10.54
N ALA A 143 -9.28 -7.44 11.16
CA ALA A 143 -9.60 -7.93 12.51
C ALA A 143 -8.68 -7.37 13.62
N GLY A 144 -7.75 -6.45 13.30
CA GLY A 144 -6.81 -5.87 14.24
C GLY A 144 -5.55 -6.69 14.51
N SER A 145 -5.29 -7.75 13.74
CA SER A 145 -4.02 -8.47 13.80
C SER A 145 -2.91 -7.65 13.16
N LEU A 146 -1.72 -7.67 13.76
CA LEU A 146 -0.54 -6.92 13.31
C LEU A 146 0.52 -7.88 12.76
N ALA A 147 1.23 -7.41 11.72
CA ALA A 147 2.50 -7.95 11.29
C ALA A 147 3.41 -6.79 10.90
N ASP A 148 4.68 -6.85 11.26
CA ASP A 148 5.66 -5.85 10.87
C ASP A 148 7.01 -6.52 10.55
N GLY A 149 7.88 -5.76 9.88
CA GLY A 149 9.14 -6.31 9.42
C GLY A 149 9.87 -5.39 8.45
N SER A 150 10.94 -5.91 7.86
CA SER A 150 11.70 -5.24 6.82
C SER A 150 11.46 -5.86 5.45
N TYR A 151 11.53 -5.02 4.43
CA TYR A 151 11.38 -5.41 3.02
C TYR A 151 12.63 -5.04 2.24
N SER A 152 13.13 -6.00 1.45
CA SER A 152 14.21 -5.79 0.48
C SER A 152 13.62 -5.73 -0.93
N ALA A 153 13.76 -4.58 -1.59
CA ALA A 153 13.32 -4.43 -2.98
C ALA A 153 14.22 -5.17 -3.98
N GLN A 154 15.45 -5.51 -3.59
CA GLN A 154 16.38 -6.24 -4.44
C GLN A 154 15.96 -7.70 -4.60
N ASP A 155 15.48 -8.31 -3.53
CA ASP A 155 15.18 -9.74 -3.47
C ASP A 155 13.67 -10.01 -3.44
N ASP A 156 12.84 -8.95 -3.48
CA ASP A 156 11.38 -8.99 -3.28
C ASP A 156 11.00 -9.82 -2.05
N ASN A 157 11.74 -9.61 -0.95
CA ASN A 157 11.64 -10.43 0.25
C ASN A 157 11.18 -9.63 1.47
N GLU A 158 10.27 -10.23 2.23
CA GLU A 158 9.77 -9.73 3.50
C GLU A 158 10.37 -10.54 4.66
N ASP A 159 11.01 -9.87 5.60
CA ASP A 159 11.54 -10.43 6.83
C ASP A 159 10.72 -9.92 8.02
N PHE A 160 9.97 -10.81 8.65
CA PHE A 160 9.13 -10.53 9.83
C PHE A 160 9.87 -10.65 11.16
N SER A 161 11.18 -10.84 11.15
CA SER A 161 11.98 -10.96 12.40
C SER A 161 12.09 -9.65 13.19
N PRO A 162 12.18 -8.46 12.55
CA PRO A 162 12.18 -7.18 13.27
C PRO A 162 10.80 -6.85 13.85
N ASP A 163 10.78 -6.32 15.09
CA ASP A 163 9.60 -5.71 15.72
C ASP A 163 9.85 -4.21 15.92
N PHE A 164 9.01 -3.38 15.35
CA PHE A 164 9.13 -1.91 15.40
C PHE A 164 8.24 -1.27 16.47
N GLY A 165 7.68 -2.06 17.37
CA GLY A 165 6.85 -1.54 18.46
C GLY A 165 5.61 -0.76 17.97
N VAL A 166 5.16 -1.05 16.76
CA VAL A 166 3.98 -0.41 16.17
C VAL A 166 2.73 -0.85 16.93
N GLN A 167 1.85 0.10 17.17
CA GLN A 167 0.56 -0.14 17.79
C GLN A 167 -0.55 0.23 16.80
N ALA A 168 -1.61 -0.56 16.74
CA ALA A 168 -2.76 -0.25 15.92
C ALA A 168 -4.07 -0.73 16.56
N ALA A 169 -5.14 -0.02 16.24
CA ALA A 169 -6.49 -0.41 16.53
C ALA A 169 -7.37 -0.35 15.29
N VAL A 170 -8.38 -1.19 15.21
CA VAL A 170 -9.28 -1.29 14.07
C VAL A 170 -10.72 -1.24 14.56
N GLN A 171 -11.52 -0.40 13.91
CA GLN A 171 -12.96 -0.31 14.12
C GLN A 171 -13.70 -0.76 12.86
N ARG A 172 -14.60 -1.73 13.02
CA ARG A 172 -15.55 -2.12 11.96
C ARG A 172 -16.67 -1.10 11.87
N LEU A 173 -17.03 -0.76 10.65
CA LEU A 173 -18.04 0.25 10.32
C LEU A 173 -19.08 -0.32 9.34
N ALA A 174 -20.21 0.35 9.22
CA ALA A 174 -21.30 -0.10 8.35
C ALA A 174 -20.94 -0.09 6.86
N ASP A 175 -19.91 0.68 6.48
CA ASP A 175 -19.45 0.90 5.12
C ASP A 175 -17.93 0.62 4.94
N GLY A 176 -17.37 -0.29 5.77
CA GLY A 176 -15.97 -0.67 5.71
C GLY A 176 -15.30 -0.82 7.07
N TYR A 177 -14.09 -0.30 7.22
CA TYR A 177 -13.38 -0.24 8.50
C TYR A 177 -12.43 0.96 8.56
N SER A 178 -12.05 1.32 9.77
CA SER A 178 -11.00 2.31 10.03
C SER A 178 -9.87 1.70 10.84
N VAL A 179 -8.70 2.30 10.68
CA VAL A 179 -7.47 1.90 11.36
C VAL A 179 -6.83 3.15 11.94
N GLU A 180 -6.45 3.09 13.19
CA GLU A 180 -5.47 3.98 13.77
C GLU A 180 -4.18 3.22 13.99
N LEU A 181 -3.06 3.82 13.62
CA LEU A 181 -1.75 3.23 13.75
C LEU A 181 -0.77 4.27 14.29
N ARG A 182 -0.03 3.90 15.32
CA ARG A 182 1.05 4.69 15.92
C ARG A 182 2.37 3.99 15.66
N TRP A 183 3.28 4.65 14.95
CA TRP A 183 4.62 4.16 14.64
C TRP A 183 5.66 5.04 15.35
N PRO A 184 6.37 4.53 16.36
CA PRO A 184 7.35 5.32 17.10
C PRO A 184 8.50 5.81 16.20
N LEU A 185 8.81 7.10 16.21
CA LEU A 185 9.93 7.68 15.44
C LEU A 185 11.28 7.07 15.82
N ALA A 186 11.45 6.67 17.08
CA ALA A 186 12.68 6.01 17.54
C ALA A 186 12.96 4.67 16.85
N GLN A 187 11.95 4.07 16.22
CA GLN A 187 12.08 2.81 15.47
C GLN A 187 12.35 3.03 13.98
N LEU A 188 12.19 4.26 13.49
CA LEU A 188 12.52 4.59 12.11
C LEU A 188 14.02 4.84 11.98
N ARG A 189 14.68 4.06 11.14
CA ARG A 189 16.12 4.21 10.87
C ARG A 189 16.30 5.19 9.71
N TYR A 190 16.40 6.45 10.01
CA TYR A 190 16.76 7.51 9.05
C TYR A 190 18.20 7.98 9.27
N PRO A 191 18.89 8.48 8.21
CA PRO A 191 20.27 8.96 8.31
C PRO A 191 20.42 10.15 9.26
#